data_e82cb5162c0d78cefda29d7cc26483aa
#
_entry.id   e82cb5162c0d78cefda29d7cc26483aa
#
_cell.length_a   1.000
_cell.length_b   1.000
_cell.length_c   1.000
_cell.angle_alpha   90.00
_cell.angle_beta   90.00
_cell.angle_gamma   90.00
#
_symmetry.space_group_name_H-M   'P 1'
#
loop_
_entity.id
_entity.type
_entity.pdbx_description
1 polymer ?
#
loop_
_entity_poly.entity_id
_entity_poly.type
_entity_poly.pdbx_seq_one_letter_code
_entity_poly.pdbx_strand_id
1 'polypeptide(L)'
;MPEAYIIDAVRTPVGRRGKGLAGVHPLDLAAAPLRELVARQDIDSAEYDEVILGCIDQLGPQAMDVARNAWLAAGLSEDVPGTTVERQCGSGQQAVHYAAQAVMSGTADLVVAGGVQSMSAIPLSRSNSAAADFGFPDPFTGSESWAARYGDEEISQFRGAEMMARHWNLDRDTLEEFAVRSHERALAAQADDRFDREILPLAGLTADEGPRTPDAAKIASLDPIVPGGLHTAATASQMSDGAAALLLASEEAVRRHGLTPRARIHHLSARGADPVMMLSAPIPATAYALDRMGLTIDDMDLVEINEAFAAVVLAWLTETGADPAKVNVNGGAIALGHPIGATGARLMTSLLHELERSGGRYGLQTMCEGGGQANVTVIERL
;
A
#
# COMPACT_ATOMS: atom_id res chain seq x y z
N MET A 1 15.83 1.23 -22.13
CA MET A 1 15.81 2.22 -21.02
C MET A 1 16.59 1.63 -19.89
N PRO A 2 17.27 2.42 -19.06
CA PRO A 2 17.88 1.93 -17.84
C PRO A 2 16.84 1.17 -16.99
N GLU A 3 17.28 0.15 -16.30
CA GLU A 3 16.42 -0.63 -15.41
C GLU A 3 16.51 -0.10 -13.96
N ALA A 4 15.46 -0.25 -13.18
CA ALA A 4 15.46 -0.02 -11.76
C ALA A 4 15.35 -1.35 -11.03
N TYR A 5 16.30 -1.61 -10.14
CA TYR A 5 16.39 -2.84 -9.36
C TYR A 5 15.94 -2.62 -7.91
N ILE A 6 15.20 -3.57 -7.37
CA ILE A 6 14.93 -3.64 -5.94
C ILE A 6 16.06 -4.45 -5.31
N ILE A 7 16.78 -3.83 -4.39
CA ILE A 7 17.93 -4.41 -3.69
C ILE A 7 17.51 -5.05 -2.37
N ASP A 8 16.69 -4.33 -1.60
CA ASP A 8 16.18 -4.83 -0.33
C ASP A 8 14.82 -4.21 -0.01
N ALA A 9 14.08 -4.84 0.91
CA ALA A 9 12.79 -4.38 1.37
C ALA A 9 12.53 -4.84 2.80
N VAL A 10 12.00 -3.95 3.63
CA VAL A 10 11.70 -4.21 5.04
C VAL A 10 10.48 -3.42 5.48
N ARG A 11 9.76 -3.94 6.46
CA ARG A 11 8.59 -3.26 7.06
C ARG A 11 8.54 -3.44 8.57
N THR A 12 7.83 -2.56 9.23
CA THR A 12 7.41 -2.80 10.62
C THR A 12 6.29 -3.85 10.65
N PRO A 13 6.00 -4.45 11.80
CA PRO A 13 4.68 -5.04 12.01
C PRO A 13 3.59 -4.01 11.73
N VAL A 14 2.42 -4.46 11.33
CA VAL A 14 1.23 -3.61 11.23
C VAL A 14 0.51 -3.63 12.58
N GLY A 15 0.49 -2.48 13.25
CA GLY A 15 -0.21 -2.28 14.51
C GLY A 15 -1.70 -1.96 14.28
N ARG A 16 -2.58 -2.49 15.10
CA ARG A 16 -3.99 -2.07 15.12
C ARG A 16 -4.12 -0.68 15.72
N ARG A 17 -5.02 0.13 15.18
CA ARG A 17 -5.31 1.46 15.73
C ARG A 17 -5.53 1.42 17.24
N GLY A 18 -4.80 2.25 17.96
CA GLY A 18 -4.87 2.36 19.42
C GLY A 18 -4.23 1.18 20.19
N LYS A 19 -3.39 0.38 19.53
CA LYS A 19 -2.72 -0.79 20.11
C LYS A 19 -1.19 -0.66 20.05
N GLY A 20 -0.46 -1.74 19.78
CA GLY A 20 0.97 -1.87 20.02
C GLY A 20 1.85 -0.76 19.46
N LEU A 21 1.53 -0.19 18.29
CA LEU A 21 2.29 0.92 17.71
C LEU A 21 1.70 2.32 18.00
N ALA A 22 0.56 2.42 18.68
CA ALA A 22 -0.12 3.70 18.89
C ALA A 22 0.69 4.73 19.69
N GLY A 23 1.64 4.29 20.52
CA GLY A 23 2.55 5.14 21.27
C GLY A 23 3.85 5.50 20.54
N VAL A 24 4.07 4.97 19.34
CA VAL A 24 5.26 5.25 18.54
C VAL A 24 5.02 6.54 17.75
N HIS A 25 5.94 7.50 17.89
CA HIS A 25 5.85 8.74 17.11
C HIS A 25 5.97 8.43 15.59
N PRO A 26 5.16 9.04 14.71
CA PRO A 26 5.20 8.76 13.28
C PRO A 26 6.58 8.87 12.63
N LEU A 27 7.43 9.81 13.06
CA LEU A 27 8.81 9.91 12.57
C LEU A 27 9.64 8.70 13.01
N ASP A 28 9.50 8.23 14.24
CA ASP A 28 10.24 7.06 14.74
C ASP A 28 9.75 5.78 14.05
N LEU A 29 8.44 5.73 13.77
CA LEU A 29 7.81 4.64 13.01
C LEU A 29 8.40 4.54 11.59
N ALA A 30 8.55 5.68 10.91
CA ALA A 30 9.17 5.75 9.58
C ALA A 30 10.69 5.55 9.63
N ALA A 31 11.37 6.10 10.63
CA ALA A 31 12.82 6.01 10.77
C ALA A 31 13.31 4.57 10.99
N ALA A 32 12.51 3.72 11.62
CA ALA A 32 12.91 2.34 11.92
C ALA A 32 13.26 1.53 10.66
N PRO A 33 12.38 1.38 9.64
CA PRO A 33 12.71 0.67 8.42
C PRO A 33 13.78 1.38 7.57
N LEU A 34 13.87 2.72 7.61
CA LEU A 34 14.93 3.46 6.91
C LEU A 34 16.31 3.13 7.47
N ARG A 35 16.44 3.19 8.80
CA ARG A 35 17.71 2.87 9.49
C ARG A 35 18.13 1.43 9.24
N GLU A 36 17.19 0.50 9.35
CA GLU A 36 17.46 -0.93 9.13
C GLU A 36 17.91 -1.19 7.69
N LEU A 37 17.20 -0.62 6.71
CA LEU A 37 17.48 -0.82 5.30
C LEU A 37 18.90 -0.33 4.94
N VAL A 38 19.28 0.87 5.42
CA VAL A 38 20.61 1.44 5.20
C VAL A 38 21.68 0.63 5.95
N ALA A 39 21.41 0.21 7.18
CA ALA A 39 22.35 -0.59 7.98
C ALA A 39 22.63 -1.98 7.40
N ARG A 40 21.73 -2.53 6.59
CA ARG A 40 21.94 -3.80 5.88
C ARG A 40 22.91 -3.67 4.69
N GLN A 41 23.18 -2.46 4.25
CA GLN A 41 24.09 -2.17 3.15
C GLN A 41 25.40 -1.59 3.69
N ASP A 42 26.52 -2.00 3.10
CA ASP A 42 27.85 -1.41 3.41
C ASP A 42 28.08 -0.16 2.55
N ILE A 43 27.16 0.84 2.70
CA ILE A 43 27.15 2.08 1.93
C ILE A 43 26.97 3.25 2.90
N ASP A 44 27.82 4.28 2.78
CA ASP A 44 27.65 5.52 3.53
C ASP A 44 26.29 6.14 3.18
N SER A 45 25.54 6.56 4.19
CA SER A 45 24.24 7.17 3.97
C SER A 45 24.27 8.46 3.13
N ALA A 46 25.41 9.10 2.99
CA ALA A 46 25.62 10.26 2.10
C ALA A 46 25.65 9.89 0.60
N GLU A 47 25.81 8.62 0.27
CA GLU A 47 25.83 8.13 -1.13
C GLU A 47 24.42 7.91 -1.70
N TYR A 48 23.36 8.05 -0.89
CA TYR A 48 21.97 7.94 -1.35
C TYR A 48 21.53 9.28 -1.96
N ASP A 49 20.79 9.21 -3.06
CA ASP A 49 20.37 10.41 -3.80
C ASP A 49 19.10 11.05 -3.22
N GLU A 50 18.14 10.24 -2.75
CA GLU A 50 16.86 10.73 -2.24
C GLU A 50 16.16 9.69 -1.38
N VAL A 51 15.30 10.15 -0.45
CA VAL A 51 14.29 9.35 0.24
C VAL A 51 12.89 9.82 -0.13
N ILE A 52 12.03 8.91 -0.61
CA ILE A 52 10.66 9.22 -1.04
C ILE A 52 9.68 8.38 -0.22
N LEU A 53 8.82 9.01 0.60
CA LEU A 53 7.82 8.28 1.39
C LEU A 53 6.40 8.70 1.04
N GLY A 54 5.51 7.71 0.95
CA GLY A 54 4.08 7.93 0.92
C GLY A 54 3.53 8.22 2.33
N CYS A 55 2.68 9.25 2.43
CA CYS A 55 1.94 9.55 3.65
C CYS A 55 0.68 10.35 3.30
N ILE A 56 -0.45 10.01 3.91
CA ILE A 56 -1.67 10.82 3.84
C ILE A 56 -1.95 11.51 5.17
N ASP A 57 -2.94 12.40 5.19
CA ASP A 57 -3.27 13.17 6.39
C ASP A 57 -2.01 13.82 7.00
N GLN A 58 -1.29 14.60 6.18
CA GLN A 58 -0.02 15.23 6.54
C GLN A 58 -0.23 16.38 7.53
N LEU A 59 -0.63 16.05 8.75
CA LEU A 59 -0.89 16.96 9.86
C LEU A 59 -0.01 16.64 11.05
N GLY A 60 0.34 17.64 11.84
CA GLY A 60 1.10 17.49 13.07
C GLY A 60 2.37 16.65 12.87
N PRO A 61 2.52 15.48 13.51
CA PRO A 61 3.73 14.66 13.42
C PRO A 61 3.95 13.99 12.04
N GLN A 62 2.98 14.06 11.12
CA GLN A 62 3.07 13.60 9.73
C GLN A 62 3.22 14.75 8.74
N ALA A 63 3.34 16.01 9.20
CA ALA A 63 3.50 17.18 8.36
C ALA A 63 4.98 17.51 8.04
N MET A 64 5.19 18.53 7.22
CA MET A 64 6.51 19.12 6.92
C MET A 64 7.51 18.11 6.34
N ASP A 65 7.10 17.41 5.28
CA ASP A 65 7.94 16.43 4.60
C ASP A 65 8.44 15.30 5.54
N VAL A 66 7.52 14.40 5.85
CA VAL A 66 7.80 13.27 6.76
C VAL A 66 8.95 12.39 6.25
N ALA A 67 9.17 12.31 4.93
CA ALA A 67 10.27 11.54 4.36
C ALA A 67 11.63 12.08 4.79
N ARG A 68 11.85 13.37 4.58
CA ARG A 68 13.09 14.04 5.01
C ARG A 68 13.26 13.98 6.52
N ASN A 69 12.21 14.28 7.28
CA ASN A 69 12.28 14.30 8.73
C ASN A 69 12.54 12.91 9.33
N ALA A 70 11.96 11.85 8.74
CA ALA A 70 12.20 10.47 9.17
C ALA A 70 13.64 10.01 8.84
N TRP A 71 14.18 10.41 7.69
CA TRP A 71 15.56 10.14 7.31
C TRP A 71 16.55 10.74 8.34
N LEU A 72 16.34 12.01 8.70
CA LEU A 72 17.14 12.68 9.73
C LEU A 72 16.96 12.05 11.12
N ALA A 73 15.71 11.69 11.48
CA ALA A 73 15.42 11.00 12.74
C ALA A 73 16.05 9.59 12.79
N ALA A 74 16.28 8.96 11.64
CA ALA A 74 17.04 7.72 11.54
C ALA A 74 18.54 7.89 11.84
N GLY A 75 19.05 9.14 11.94
CA GLY A 75 20.45 9.45 12.15
C GLY A 75 21.30 9.34 10.87
N LEU A 76 20.66 9.44 9.71
CA LEU A 76 21.31 9.33 8.39
C LEU A 76 21.75 10.70 7.89
N SER A 77 22.55 10.75 6.80
CA SER A 77 23.22 11.95 6.31
C SER A 77 22.27 13.10 6.02
N GLU A 78 22.68 14.32 6.38
CA GLU A 78 21.98 15.57 6.07
C GLU A 78 22.05 15.94 4.56
N ASP A 79 22.91 15.29 3.78
CA ASP A 79 23.07 15.58 2.35
C ASP A 79 21.93 15.00 1.49
N VAL A 80 21.16 14.03 2.01
CA VAL A 80 20.11 13.34 1.27
C VAL A 80 18.78 14.07 1.37
N PRO A 81 18.23 14.63 0.29
CA PRO A 81 16.92 15.25 0.28
C PRO A 81 15.78 14.22 0.48
N GLY A 82 14.61 14.71 0.84
CA GLY A 82 13.43 13.87 0.97
C GLY A 82 12.21 14.46 0.28
N THR A 83 11.28 13.62 -0.11
CA THR A 83 10.00 14.02 -0.70
C THR A 83 8.87 13.17 -0.16
N THR A 84 7.81 13.81 0.32
CA THR A 84 6.60 13.11 0.75
C THR A 84 5.54 13.16 -0.34
N VAL A 85 5.00 11.98 -0.68
CA VAL A 85 4.02 11.79 -1.76
C VAL A 85 2.66 11.46 -1.18
N GLU A 86 1.63 12.10 -1.73
CA GLU A 86 0.24 11.71 -1.51
C GLU A 86 -0.42 11.29 -2.83
N ARG A 87 -0.90 10.05 -2.87
CA ARG A 87 -1.81 9.46 -3.86
C ARG A 87 -2.82 8.59 -3.13
N GLN A 88 -3.43 9.11 -2.08
CA GLN A 88 -4.37 8.36 -1.27
C GLN A 88 -3.80 6.99 -0.85
N CYS A 89 -4.55 5.90 -1.01
CA CYS A 89 -4.10 4.54 -0.66
C CYS A 89 -2.82 4.11 -1.39
N GLY A 90 -2.58 4.62 -2.60
CA GLY A 90 -1.42 4.31 -3.43
C GLY A 90 -0.15 5.08 -3.11
N SER A 91 -0.12 5.92 -2.07
CA SER A 91 1.00 6.83 -1.78
C SER A 91 2.34 6.10 -1.68
N GLY A 92 2.42 5.00 -0.92
CA GLY A 92 3.66 4.21 -0.78
C GLY A 92 4.07 3.52 -2.08
N GLN A 93 3.13 3.03 -2.89
CA GLN A 93 3.42 2.47 -4.20
C GLN A 93 3.89 3.56 -5.19
N GLN A 94 3.29 4.76 -5.11
CA GLN A 94 3.71 5.90 -5.93
C GLN A 94 5.11 6.38 -5.55
N ALA A 95 5.49 6.33 -4.29
CA ALA A 95 6.86 6.60 -3.85
C ALA A 95 7.86 5.66 -4.54
N VAL A 96 7.55 4.35 -4.58
CA VAL A 96 8.35 3.36 -5.31
C VAL A 96 8.36 3.66 -6.82
N HIS A 97 7.23 4.07 -7.41
CA HIS A 97 7.19 4.48 -8.83
C HIS A 97 8.11 5.66 -9.10
N TYR A 98 8.09 6.70 -8.27
CA TYR A 98 8.94 7.88 -8.47
C TYR A 98 10.42 7.54 -8.30
N ALA A 99 10.79 6.72 -7.33
CA ALA A 99 12.16 6.24 -7.17
C ALA A 99 12.63 5.45 -8.40
N ALA A 100 11.80 4.49 -8.87
CA ALA A 100 12.10 3.74 -10.08
C ALA A 100 12.22 4.65 -11.32
N GLN A 101 11.34 5.64 -11.47
CA GLN A 101 11.40 6.62 -12.56
C GLN A 101 12.64 7.50 -12.49
N ALA A 102 13.06 7.94 -11.30
CA ALA A 102 14.30 8.70 -11.10
C ALA A 102 15.52 7.86 -11.53
N VAL A 103 15.58 6.59 -11.12
CA VAL A 103 16.62 5.65 -11.54
C VAL A 103 16.59 5.43 -13.06
N MET A 104 15.42 5.13 -13.63
CA MET A 104 15.28 4.87 -15.07
C MET A 104 15.55 6.10 -15.93
N SER A 105 15.35 7.31 -15.40
CA SER A 105 15.68 8.56 -16.11
C SER A 105 17.18 8.92 -16.03
N GLY A 106 17.93 8.28 -15.14
CA GLY A 106 19.34 8.57 -14.87
C GLY A 106 19.56 9.84 -14.05
N THR A 107 18.52 10.32 -13.31
CA THR A 107 18.65 11.46 -12.40
C THR A 107 19.03 11.05 -10.99
N ALA A 108 18.92 9.76 -10.67
CA ALA A 108 19.35 9.17 -9.40
C ALA A 108 19.86 7.74 -9.63
N ASP A 109 20.75 7.28 -8.78
CA ASP A 109 21.33 5.95 -8.83
C ASP A 109 20.91 5.06 -7.66
N LEU A 110 20.67 5.66 -6.48
CA LEU A 110 20.39 4.94 -5.23
C LEU A 110 19.32 5.68 -4.43
N VAL A 111 18.10 5.16 -4.41
CA VAL A 111 16.92 5.82 -3.83
C VAL A 111 16.23 4.91 -2.82
N VAL A 112 15.91 5.44 -1.64
CA VAL A 112 15.02 4.75 -0.70
C VAL A 112 13.60 5.23 -0.91
N ALA A 113 12.68 4.30 -1.13
CA ALA A 113 11.26 4.58 -1.29
C ALA A 113 10.41 3.76 -0.31
N GLY A 114 9.31 4.33 0.14
CA GLY A 114 8.47 3.60 1.08
C GLY A 114 7.22 4.36 1.47
N GLY A 115 6.81 4.19 2.72
CA GLY A 115 5.69 4.94 3.26
C GLY A 115 5.49 4.71 4.75
N VAL A 116 4.75 5.63 5.35
CA VAL A 116 4.38 5.60 6.76
C VAL A 116 2.95 6.08 6.94
N GLN A 117 2.26 5.50 7.90
CA GLN A 117 0.98 6.01 8.39
C GLN A 117 0.79 5.62 9.86
N SER A 118 0.43 6.57 10.69
CA SER A 118 -0.10 6.32 12.02
C SER A 118 -1.53 6.86 12.12
N MET A 119 -2.49 5.94 11.94
CA MET A 119 -3.92 6.27 12.07
C MET A 119 -4.36 6.34 13.53
N SER A 120 -3.48 5.95 14.45
CA SER A 120 -3.63 6.16 15.90
C SER A 120 -3.33 7.62 16.27
N ALA A 121 -2.29 8.21 15.68
CA ALA A 121 -1.91 9.60 15.94
C ALA A 121 -2.80 10.59 15.18
N ILE A 122 -2.99 10.36 13.89
CA ILE A 122 -3.81 11.20 12.99
C ILE A 122 -4.92 10.33 12.38
N PRO A 123 -6.18 10.53 12.78
CA PRO A 123 -7.31 9.77 12.23
C PRO A 123 -7.47 9.96 10.72
N LEU A 124 -7.95 8.91 10.05
CA LEU A 124 -8.25 8.90 8.62
C LEU A 124 -9.12 10.08 8.20
N SER A 125 -8.77 10.70 7.07
CA SER A 125 -9.46 11.84 6.46
C SER A 125 -9.48 13.11 7.33
N ARG A 126 -8.60 13.19 8.33
CA ARG A 126 -8.52 14.37 9.18
C ARG A 126 -8.10 15.63 8.39
N SER A 127 -7.25 15.46 7.38
CA SER A 127 -6.83 16.55 6.48
C SER A 127 -8.01 17.15 5.72
N ASN A 128 -9.02 16.35 5.33
CA ASN A 128 -10.17 16.83 4.58
C ASN A 128 -11.00 17.87 5.35
N SER A 129 -11.04 17.79 6.67
CA SER A 129 -11.78 18.71 7.53
C SER A 129 -10.89 19.67 8.32
N ALA A 130 -9.57 19.62 8.13
CA ALA A 130 -8.62 20.42 8.91
C ALA A 130 -8.76 21.93 8.70
N ALA A 131 -9.34 22.35 7.55
CA ALA A 131 -9.58 23.75 7.20
C ALA A 131 -11.02 24.21 7.44
N ALA A 132 -11.84 23.46 8.18
CA ALA A 132 -13.23 23.84 8.45
C ALA A 132 -13.36 25.20 9.16
N ASP A 133 -12.45 25.49 10.10
CA ASP A 133 -12.41 26.78 10.81
C ASP A 133 -12.04 27.97 9.91
N PHE A 134 -11.49 27.70 8.73
CA PHE A 134 -11.20 28.70 7.70
C PHE A 134 -12.31 28.80 6.63
N GLY A 135 -13.44 28.10 6.81
CA GLY A 135 -14.57 28.10 5.89
C GLY A 135 -14.52 27.02 4.80
N PHE A 136 -13.60 26.05 4.90
CA PHE A 136 -13.46 24.92 3.99
C PHE A 136 -13.75 23.60 4.72
N PRO A 137 -15.02 23.16 4.81
CA PRO A 137 -15.39 21.97 5.57
C PRO A 137 -14.90 20.66 4.93
N ASP A 138 -14.67 20.67 3.61
CA ASP A 138 -14.21 19.56 2.79
C ASP A 138 -13.50 20.09 1.53
N PRO A 139 -12.82 19.21 0.73
CA PRO A 139 -12.10 19.65 -0.48
C PRO A 139 -12.98 20.16 -1.63
N PHE A 140 -14.29 19.92 -1.62
CA PHE A 140 -15.18 20.14 -2.76
C PHE A 140 -16.14 21.31 -2.58
N THR A 141 -16.55 21.58 -1.35
CA THR A 141 -17.53 22.64 -1.03
C THR A 141 -17.08 23.99 -1.55
N GLY A 142 -17.93 24.62 -2.35
CA GLY A 142 -17.68 25.94 -2.96
C GLY A 142 -16.94 25.91 -4.30
N SER A 143 -16.53 24.73 -4.80
CA SER A 143 -15.94 24.61 -6.13
C SER A 143 -17.02 24.56 -7.21
N GLU A 144 -17.21 25.65 -7.95
CA GLU A 144 -18.18 25.73 -9.05
C GLU A 144 -17.85 24.71 -10.17
N SER A 145 -16.57 24.51 -10.49
CA SER A 145 -16.14 23.58 -11.53
C SER A 145 -16.40 22.13 -11.14
N TRP A 146 -16.23 21.79 -9.84
CA TRP A 146 -16.55 20.46 -9.33
C TRP A 146 -18.06 20.22 -9.37
N ALA A 147 -18.84 21.15 -8.86
CA ALA A 147 -20.30 21.07 -8.85
C ALA A 147 -20.89 20.99 -10.28
N ALA A 148 -20.32 21.73 -11.24
CA ALA A 148 -20.76 21.67 -12.63
C ALA A 148 -20.52 20.29 -13.28
N ARG A 149 -19.51 19.53 -12.82
CA ARG A 149 -19.16 18.23 -13.40
C ARG A 149 -19.82 17.05 -12.68
N TYR A 150 -19.84 17.08 -11.35
CA TYR A 150 -20.29 15.95 -10.53
C TYR A 150 -21.57 16.27 -9.73
N GLY A 151 -22.06 17.52 -9.73
CA GLY A 151 -23.23 17.91 -8.99
C GLY A 151 -23.06 17.71 -7.48
N ASP A 152 -24.09 17.15 -6.87
CA ASP A 152 -24.13 16.80 -5.44
C ASP A 152 -23.74 15.33 -5.17
N GLU A 153 -23.00 14.69 -6.11
CA GLU A 153 -22.58 13.30 -5.94
C GLU A 153 -21.66 13.15 -4.73
N GLU A 154 -22.02 12.28 -3.81
CA GLU A 154 -21.17 11.92 -2.69
C GLU A 154 -19.94 11.15 -3.16
N ILE A 155 -18.77 11.70 -2.93
CA ILE A 155 -17.48 11.04 -3.20
C ILE A 155 -17.03 10.34 -1.91
N SER A 156 -17.32 9.05 -1.82
CA SER A 156 -17.09 8.25 -0.61
C SER A 156 -16.66 6.83 -0.97
N GLN A 157 -15.57 6.36 -0.34
CA GLN A 157 -15.13 4.98 -0.51
C GLN A 157 -16.18 3.96 0.00
N PHE A 158 -16.95 4.32 1.01
CA PHE A 158 -18.01 3.45 1.54
C PHE A 158 -19.13 3.31 0.54
N ARG A 159 -19.59 4.42 -0.05
CA ARG A 159 -20.55 4.41 -1.16
C ARG A 159 -19.99 3.65 -2.36
N GLY A 160 -18.75 3.89 -2.75
CA GLY A 160 -18.09 3.20 -3.85
C GLY A 160 -18.05 1.68 -3.65
N ALA A 161 -17.73 1.21 -2.42
CA ALA A 161 -17.75 -0.20 -2.08
C ALA A 161 -19.14 -0.83 -2.23
N GLU A 162 -20.18 -0.14 -1.77
CA GLU A 162 -21.57 -0.60 -1.93
C GLU A 162 -22.01 -0.62 -3.42
N MET A 163 -21.60 0.37 -4.21
CA MET A 163 -21.86 0.41 -5.65
C MET A 163 -21.18 -0.78 -6.34
N MET A 164 -19.93 -1.09 -5.98
CA MET A 164 -19.23 -2.26 -6.52
C MET A 164 -19.92 -3.55 -6.14
N ALA A 165 -20.26 -3.76 -4.88
CA ALA A 165 -20.94 -4.98 -4.45
C ALA A 165 -22.25 -5.21 -5.25
N ARG A 166 -23.03 -4.16 -5.46
CA ARG A 166 -24.26 -4.22 -6.26
C ARG A 166 -24.00 -4.45 -7.75
N HIS A 167 -23.02 -3.76 -8.33
CA HIS A 167 -22.71 -3.87 -9.77
C HIS A 167 -22.27 -5.29 -10.15
N TRP A 168 -21.45 -5.93 -9.30
CA TRP A 168 -20.99 -7.31 -9.53
C TRP A 168 -21.85 -8.37 -8.85
N ASN A 169 -23.06 -8.02 -8.36
CA ASN A 169 -24.01 -8.92 -7.71
C ASN A 169 -23.41 -9.74 -6.56
N LEU A 170 -22.53 -9.11 -5.77
CA LEU A 170 -21.94 -9.71 -4.60
C LEU A 170 -22.91 -9.58 -3.42
N ASP A 171 -23.25 -10.68 -2.78
CA ASP A 171 -24.04 -10.68 -1.57
C ASP A 171 -23.16 -10.61 -0.31
N ARG A 172 -23.80 -10.44 0.83
CA ARG A 172 -23.11 -10.29 2.11
C ARG A 172 -22.32 -11.55 2.46
N ASP A 173 -22.86 -12.72 2.22
CA ASP A 173 -22.22 -14.00 2.56
C ASP A 173 -20.91 -14.14 1.77
N THR A 174 -20.91 -13.84 0.48
CA THR A 174 -19.72 -13.85 -0.37
C THR A 174 -18.64 -12.87 0.14
N LEU A 175 -19.03 -11.66 0.56
CA LEU A 175 -18.11 -10.68 1.12
C LEU A 175 -17.49 -11.15 2.45
N GLU A 176 -18.32 -11.75 3.32
CA GLU A 176 -17.88 -12.28 4.62
C GLU A 176 -16.98 -13.51 4.48
N GLU A 177 -17.27 -14.42 3.56
CA GLU A 177 -16.42 -15.57 3.23
C GLU A 177 -15.04 -15.12 2.73
N PHE A 178 -14.99 -14.07 1.90
CA PHE A 178 -13.72 -13.50 1.48
C PHE A 178 -12.92 -12.98 2.68
N ALA A 179 -13.55 -12.25 3.60
CA ALA A 179 -12.91 -11.72 4.79
C ALA A 179 -12.38 -12.83 5.72
N VAL A 180 -13.15 -13.91 5.91
CA VAL A 180 -12.73 -15.11 6.64
C VAL A 180 -11.45 -15.68 6.03
N ARG A 181 -11.45 -15.88 4.71
CA ARG A 181 -10.30 -16.43 3.98
C ARG A 181 -9.05 -15.54 4.09
N SER A 182 -9.19 -14.20 4.06
CA SER A 182 -8.08 -13.28 4.28
C SER A 182 -7.42 -13.50 5.64
N HIS A 183 -8.22 -13.63 6.71
CA HIS A 183 -7.70 -13.92 8.05
C HIS A 183 -7.05 -15.31 8.16
N GLU A 184 -7.65 -16.34 7.58
CA GLU A 184 -7.11 -17.70 7.59
C GLU A 184 -5.75 -17.77 6.90
N ARG A 185 -5.61 -17.10 5.75
CA ARG A 185 -4.34 -16.99 5.03
C ARG A 185 -3.28 -16.25 5.83
N ALA A 186 -3.64 -15.14 6.47
CA ALA A 186 -2.71 -14.37 7.28
C ALA A 186 -2.22 -15.15 8.51
N LEU A 187 -3.12 -15.88 9.17
CA LEU A 187 -2.76 -16.75 10.29
C LEU A 187 -1.86 -17.91 9.85
N ALA A 188 -2.15 -18.54 8.71
CA ALA A 188 -1.31 -19.59 8.14
C ALA A 188 0.08 -19.04 7.79
N ALA A 189 0.16 -17.85 7.18
CA ALA A 189 1.42 -17.21 6.85
C ALA A 189 2.26 -16.89 8.10
N GLN A 190 1.62 -16.40 9.18
CA GLN A 190 2.29 -16.18 10.46
C GLN A 190 2.77 -17.50 11.10
N ALA A 191 1.96 -18.56 11.04
CA ALA A 191 2.32 -19.86 11.60
C ALA A 191 3.46 -20.55 10.83
N ASP A 192 3.60 -20.25 9.54
CA ASP A 192 4.65 -20.76 8.64
C ASP A 192 5.87 -19.83 8.57
N ASP A 193 5.99 -18.82 9.45
CA ASP A 193 7.10 -17.86 9.54
C ASP A 193 7.38 -17.10 8.21
N ARG A 194 6.35 -16.93 7.34
CA ARG A 194 6.53 -16.36 6.00
C ARG A 194 6.91 -14.88 6.05
N PHE A 195 6.62 -14.18 7.14
CA PHE A 195 6.91 -12.76 7.32
C PHE A 195 8.22 -12.46 8.04
N ASP A 196 8.95 -13.47 8.55
CA ASP A 196 10.13 -13.29 9.40
C ASP A 196 11.26 -12.51 8.74
N ARG A 197 11.41 -12.65 7.41
CA ARG A 197 12.46 -11.97 6.65
C ARG A 197 12.12 -10.51 6.31
N GLU A 198 10.85 -10.12 6.40
CA GLU A 198 10.38 -8.79 6.03
C GLU A 198 10.04 -7.91 7.23
N ILE A 199 9.63 -8.50 8.37
CA ILE A 199 9.23 -7.75 9.55
C ILE A 199 10.44 -7.38 10.41
N LEU A 200 10.58 -6.06 10.63
CA LEU A 200 11.47 -5.49 11.65
C LEU A 200 10.70 -5.33 12.96
N PRO A 201 11.04 -6.06 14.03
CA PRO A 201 10.40 -5.87 15.32
C PRO A 201 10.48 -4.43 15.82
N LEU A 202 9.36 -3.89 16.33
CA LEU A 202 9.29 -2.52 16.81
C LEU A 202 8.35 -2.40 18.02
N ALA A 203 8.76 -1.66 19.05
CA ALA A 203 7.98 -1.39 20.26
C ALA A 203 7.42 -2.65 20.94
N GLY A 204 8.16 -3.77 20.87
CA GLY A 204 7.77 -5.05 21.43
C GLY A 204 6.85 -5.91 20.57
N LEU A 205 6.42 -5.40 19.40
CA LEU A 205 5.72 -6.19 18.39
C LEU A 205 6.72 -6.91 17.50
N THR A 206 6.48 -8.19 17.25
CA THR A 206 7.26 -9.06 16.36
C THR A 206 6.44 -9.59 15.19
N ALA A 207 5.12 -9.37 15.20
CA ALA A 207 4.18 -9.82 14.17
C ALA A 207 3.03 -8.82 14.00
N ASP A 208 2.31 -8.91 12.90
CA ASP A 208 1.12 -8.10 12.64
C ASP A 208 0.00 -8.40 13.65
N GLU A 209 -0.60 -7.36 14.23
CA GLU A 209 -1.64 -7.49 15.26
C GLU A 209 -3.05 -7.76 14.70
N GLY A 210 -3.23 -7.58 13.40
CA GLY A 210 -4.55 -7.65 12.76
C GLY A 210 -5.15 -9.05 12.65
N PRO A 211 -4.36 -10.09 12.27
CA PRO A 211 -4.87 -11.43 12.04
C PRO A 211 -5.49 -12.04 13.29
N ARG A 212 -6.65 -12.67 13.14
CA ARG A 212 -7.39 -13.31 14.22
C ARG A 212 -8.23 -14.47 13.71
N THR A 213 -8.47 -15.45 14.55
CA THR A 213 -9.40 -16.54 14.22
C THR A 213 -10.78 -15.96 13.93
N PRO A 214 -11.36 -16.20 12.73
CA PRO A 214 -12.68 -15.71 12.40
C PRO A 214 -13.75 -16.35 13.28
N ASP A 215 -14.73 -15.55 13.68
CA ASP A 215 -15.95 -15.99 14.37
C ASP A 215 -17.13 -15.67 13.45
N ALA A 216 -17.62 -16.69 12.75
CA ALA A 216 -18.68 -16.54 11.74
C ALA A 216 -19.98 -15.96 12.35
N ALA A 217 -20.35 -16.37 13.57
CA ALA A 217 -21.56 -15.87 14.22
C ALA A 217 -21.42 -14.38 14.56
N LYS A 218 -20.24 -13.97 15.03
CA LYS A 218 -19.95 -12.55 15.29
C LYS A 218 -19.91 -11.74 14.01
N ILE A 219 -19.29 -12.24 12.95
CA ILE A 219 -19.23 -11.58 11.64
C ILE A 219 -20.64 -11.34 11.10
N ALA A 220 -21.49 -12.36 11.06
CA ALA A 220 -22.86 -12.27 10.59
C ALA A 220 -23.74 -11.30 11.42
N SER A 221 -23.39 -11.06 12.69
CA SER A 221 -24.11 -10.16 13.60
C SER A 221 -23.72 -8.68 13.45
N LEU A 222 -22.68 -8.32 12.65
CA LEU A 222 -22.23 -6.96 12.51
C LEU A 222 -23.23 -6.10 11.72
N ASP A 223 -23.41 -4.87 12.16
CA ASP A 223 -24.18 -3.89 11.40
C ASP A 223 -23.43 -3.45 10.14
N PRO A 224 -24.15 -3.16 9.05
CA PRO A 224 -23.56 -2.54 7.87
C PRO A 224 -22.91 -1.18 8.19
N ILE A 225 -21.78 -0.88 7.52
CA ILE A 225 -21.11 0.43 7.64
C ILE A 225 -22.02 1.55 7.13
N VAL A 226 -22.72 1.31 6.02
CA VAL A 226 -23.72 2.21 5.46
C VAL A 226 -25.10 1.61 5.74
N PRO A 227 -26.07 2.40 6.25
CA PRO A 227 -27.42 1.88 6.51
C PRO A 227 -28.01 1.18 5.28
N GLY A 228 -28.45 -0.08 5.43
CA GLY A 228 -28.96 -0.93 4.34
C GLY A 228 -27.90 -1.39 3.34
N GLY A 229 -26.64 -1.22 3.67
CA GLY A 229 -25.51 -1.71 2.88
C GLY A 229 -25.20 -3.19 3.12
N LEU A 230 -24.19 -3.70 2.40
CA LEU A 230 -23.69 -5.07 2.44
C LEU A 230 -22.37 -5.18 3.21
N HIS A 231 -21.52 -4.15 3.13
CA HIS A 231 -20.23 -4.14 3.80
C HIS A 231 -20.35 -3.87 5.30
N THR A 232 -19.61 -4.65 6.08
CA THR A 232 -19.48 -4.47 7.53
C THR A 232 -18.02 -4.18 7.91
N ALA A 233 -17.76 -3.91 9.16
CA ALA A 233 -16.40 -3.77 9.67
C ALA A 233 -15.52 -5.03 9.49
N ALA A 234 -16.13 -6.21 9.23
CA ALA A 234 -15.40 -7.43 8.93
C ALA A 234 -14.93 -7.49 7.46
N THR A 235 -15.65 -6.86 6.54
CA THR A 235 -15.39 -6.92 5.09
C THR A 235 -14.66 -5.68 4.56
N ALA A 236 -14.18 -4.83 5.45
CA ALA A 236 -13.36 -3.65 5.19
C ALA A 236 -11.98 -3.77 5.84
N SER A 237 -11.00 -3.11 5.26
CA SER A 237 -9.63 -3.05 5.81
C SER A 237 -9.59 -2.42 7.21
N GLN A 238 -8.65 -2.88 8.03
CA GLN A 238 -8.46 -2.34 9.39
C GLN A 238 -7.66 -1.03 9.36
N MET A 239 -8.10 -0.04 10.15
CA MET A 239 -7.30 1.15 10.44
C MET A 239 -6.07 0.75 11.24
N SER A 240 -4.88 1.20 10.83
CA SER A 240 -3.63 0.63 11.30
C SER A 240 -2.49 1.64 11.32
N ASP A 241 -1.43 1.29 12.04
CA ASP A 241 -0.16 2.00 12.09
C ASP A 241 0.92 1.12 11.47
N GLY A 242 1.83 1.70 10.69
CA GLY A 242 2.93 0.95 10.10
C GLY A 242 3.77 1.76 9.13
N ALA A 243 4.95 1.23 8.82
CA ALA A 243 5.88 1.77 7.84
C ALA A 243 6.59 0.65 7.07
N ALA A 244 7.00 0.96 5.84
CA ALA A 244 7.80 0.06 5.01
C ALA A 244 8.77 0.87 4.16
N ALA A 245 9.92 0.27 3.81
CA ALA A 245 10.91 0.89 2.95
C ALA A 245 11.56 -0.15 2.02
N LEU A 246 11.87 0.30 0.81
CA LEU A 246 12.58 -0.44 -0.22
C LEU A 246 13.79 0.36 -0.70
N LEU A 247 14.88 -0.32 -1.03
CA LEU A 247 16.04 0.26 -1.70
C LEU A 247 15.97 -0.04 -3.19
N LEU A 248 15.97 1.03 -3.99
CA LEU A 248 16.04 0.95 -5.44
C LEU A 248 17.40 1.43 -5.94
N ALA A 249 17.97 0.75 -6.93
CA ALA A 249 19.26 1.07 -7.47
C ALA A 249 19.29 0.99 -8.99
N SER A 250 20.16 1.82 -9.60
CA SER A 250 20.55 1.71 -11.01
C SER A 250 21.56 0.55 -11.21
N GLU A 251 21.75 0.12 -12.45
CA GLU A 251 22.82 -0.82 -12.80
C GLU A 251 24.22 -0.28 -12.41
N GLU A 252 24.41 1.04 -12.49
CA GLU A 252 25.64 1.69 -12.08
C GLU A 252 25.86 1.59 -10.56
N ALA A 253 24.84 1.86 -9.74
CA ALA A 253 24.93 1.70 -8.29
C ALA A 253 25.13 0.24 -7.89
N VAL A 254 24.44 -0.70 -8.55
CA VAL A 254 24.64 -2.14 -8.33
C VAL A 254 26.12 -2.52 -8.53
N ARG A 255 26.72 -2.05 -9.63
CA ARG A 255 28.12 -2.34 -9.93
C ARG A 255 29.09 -1.62 -8.96
N ARG A 256 28.85 -0.34 -8.67
CA ARG A 256 29.69 0.51 -7.82
C ARG A 256 29.78 0.00 -6.40
N HIS A 257 28.67 -0.41 -5.84
CA HIS A 257 28.55 -0.84 -4.44
C HIS A 257 28.52 -2.37 -4.27
N GLY A 258 28.61 -3.15 -5.37
CA GLY A 258 28.58 -4.60 -5.31
C GLY A 258 27.25 -5.17 -4.79
N LEU A 259 26.14 -4.48 -5.08
CA LEU A 259 24.80 -4.86 -4.62
C LEU A 259 24.29 -6.11 -5.35
N THR A 260 23.37 -6.81 -4.72
CA THR A 260 22.70 -7.98 -5.32
C THR A 260 21.23 -7.64 -5.59
N PRO A 261 20.85 -7.42 -6.86
CA PRO A 261 19.44 -7.21 -7.21
C PRO A 261 18.59 -8.45 -6.87
N ARG A 262 17.45 -8.21 -6.21
CA ARG A 262 16.48 -9.26 -5.86
C ARG A 262 15.36 -9.35 -6.90
N ALA A 263 14.96 -8.17 -7.42
CA ALA A 263 13.98 -8.06 -8.50
C ALA A 263 14.26 -6.80 -9.32
N ARG A 264 13.65 -6.71 -10.50
CA ARG A 264 13.57 -5.46 -11.26
C ARG A 264 12.13 -4.98 -11.37
N ILE A 265 11.96 -3.68 -11.52
CA ILE A 265 10.67 -3.08 -11.88
C ILE A 265 10.43 -3.37 -13.38
N HIS A 266 9.59 -4.36 -13.67
CA HIS A 266 9.28 -4.76 -15.03
C HIS A 266 8.27 -3.79 -15.68
N HIS A 267 7.27 -3.34 -14.91
CA HIS A 267 6.29 -2.34 -15.34
C HIS A 267 5.82 -1.50 -14.16
N LEU A 268 5.50 -0.24 -14.44
CA LEU A 268 4.82 0.65 -13.53
C LEU A 268 3.87 1.57 -14.30
N SER A 269 2.68 1.78 -13.78
CA SER A 269 1.70 2.72 -14.32
C SER A 269 0.71 3.16 -13.26
N ALA A 270 0.09 4.33 -13.49
CA ALA A 270 -1.05 4.82 -12.73
C ALA A 270 -2.16 5.20 -13.70
N ARG A 271 -3.42 4.93 -13.35
CA ARG A 271 -4.60 5.20 -14.16
C ARG A 271 -5.71 5.82 -13.34
N GLY A 272 -6.44 6.75 -13.95
CA GLY A 272 -7.69 7.28 -13.44
C GLY A 272 -8.89 6.53 -14.00
N ALA A 273 -9.98 6.51 -13.24
CA ALA A 273 -11.29 5.97 -13.60
C ALA A 273 -12.39 6.85 -12.99
N ASP A 274 -13.62 6.37 -12.91
CA ASP A 274 -14.76 7.09 -12.34
C ASP A 274 -14.54 7.38 -10.83
N PRO A 275 -14.49 8.66 -10.41
CA PRO A 275 -14.28 9.01 -9.00
C PRO A 275 -15.49 8.70 -8.12
N VAL A 276 -16.69 8.52 -8.67
CA VAL A 276 -17.91 8.20 -7.92
C VAL A 276 -17.92 6.71 -7.54
N MET A 277 -17.68 5.81 -8.52
CA MET A 277 -17.49 4.38 -8.24
C MET A 277 -16.14 4.11 -7.55
N MET A 278 -15.20 5.01 -7.71
CA MET A 278 -13.90 5.13 -7.03
C MET A 278 -13.03 3.85 -7.05
N LEU A 279 -13.53 2.75 -6.50
CA LEU A 279 -12.73 1.59 -6.14
C LEU A 279 -12.57 0.56 -7.27
N SER A 280 -13.19 0.79 -8.44
CA SER A 280 -13.10 -0.08 -9.63
C SER A 280 -11.84 0.13 -10.47
N ALA A 281 -11.08 1.20 -10.20
CA ALA A 281 -9.90 1.60 -10.99
C ALA A 281 -8.82 0.50 -11.17
N PRO A 282 -8.56 -0.43 -10.24
CA PRO A 282 -7.62 -1.54 -10.44
C PRO A 282 -7.95 -2.41 -11.66
N ILE A 283 -9.23 -2.54 -12.02
CA ILE A 283 -9.67 -3.36 -13.16
C ILE A 283 -9.10 -2.83 -14.48
N PRO A 284 -9.45 -1.61 -14.95
CA PRO A 284 -8.89 -1.07 -16.19
C PRO A 284 -7.38 -0.79 -16.09
N ALA A 285 -6.86 -0.51 -14.90
CA ALA A 285 -5.42 -0.29 -14.73
C ALA A 285 -4.61 -1.57 -14.94
N THR A 286 -5.10 -2.72 -14.45
CA THR A 286 -4.49 -4.03 -14.68
C THR A 286 -4.52 -4.40 -16.15
N ALA A 287 -5.67 -4.26 -16.82
CA ALA A 287 -5.80 -4.53 -18.25
C ALA A 287 -4.81 -3.69 -19.09
N TYR A 288 -4.69 -2.40 -18.77
CA TYR A 288 -3.71 -1.53 -19.42
C TYR A 288 -2.27 -1.99 -19.20
N ALA A 289 -1.90 -2.35 -17.99
CA ALA A 289 -0.54 -2.78 -17.66
C ALA A 289 -0.18 -4.07 -18.40
N LEU A 290 -1.06 -5.05 -18.41
CA LEU A 290 -0.86 -6.33 -19.10
C LEU A 290 -0.72 -6.12 -20.62
N ASP A 291 -1.60 -5.30 -21.24
CA ASP A 291 -1.52 -4.96 -22.65
C ASP A 291 -0.18 -4.30 -23.03
N ARG A 292 0.28 -3.35 -22.20
CA ARG A 292 1.57 -2.66 -22.41
C ARG A 292 2.78 -3.57 -22.34
N MET A 293 2.70 -4.65 -21.60
CA MET A 293 3.77 -5.65 -21.48
C MET A 293 3.65 -6.77 -22.51
N GLY A 294 2.50 -6.93 -23.16
CA GLY A 294 2.19 -8.08 -23.99
C GLY A 294 2.05 -9.37 -23.18
N LEU A 295 1.63 -9.25 -21.93
CA LEU A 295 1.41 -10.35 -20.99
C LEU A 295 -0.08 -10.52 -20.68
N THR A 296 -0.42 -11.66 -20.11
CA THR A 296 -1.76 -11.98 -19.61
C THR A 296 -1.75 -12.11 -18.10
N ILE A 297 -2.91 -12.20 -17.47
CA ILE A 297 -2.98 -12.41 -16.02
C ILE A 297 -2.43 -13.79 -15.61
N ASP A 298 -2.49 -14.78 -16.50
CA ASP A 298 -1.97 -16.12 -16.25
C ASP A 298 -0.44 -16.17 -16.17
N ASP A 299 0.25 -15.20 -16.78
CA ASP A 299 1.71 -15.05 -16.71
C ASP A 299 2.17 -14.55 -15.33
N MET A 300 1.26 -14.06 -14.49
CA MET A 300 1.57 -13.65 -13.12
C MET A 300 1.61 -14.87 -12.20
N ASP A 301 2.72 -15.03 -11.47
CA ASP A 301 2.88 -16.09 -10.47
C ASP A 301 2.17 -15.72 -9.17
N LEU A 302 2.24 -14.44 -8.80
CA LEU A 302 1.61 -13.89 -7.59
C LEU A 302 0.98 -12.52 -7.88
N VAL A 303 -0.10 -12.22 -7.15
CA VAL A 303 -0.74 -10.90 -7.16
C VAL A 303 -0.99 -10.43 -5.74
N GLU A 304 -0.60 -9.20 -5.46
CA GLU A 304 -1.01 -8.45 -4.27
C GLU A 304 -1.96 -7.32 -4.69
N ILE A 305 -3.24 -7.46 -4.38
CA ILE A 305 -4.25 -6.41 -4.55
C ILE A 305 -4.75 -5.94 -3.19
N ASN A 306 -4.72 -4.63 -2.93
CA ASN A 306 -5.14 -4.12 -1.63
C ASN A 306 -6.61 -4.41 -1.33
N GLU A 307 -6.89 -5.04 -0.20
CA GLU A 307 -8.23 -5.37 0.29
C GLU A 307 -8.84 -4.17 1.04
N ALA A 308 -9.03 -3.03 0.37
CA ALA A 308 -9.71 -1.90 1.00
C ALA A 308 -11.12 -2.31 1.47
N PHE A 309 -11.83 -3.05 0.60
CA PHE A 309 -13.09 -3.74 0.85
C PHE A 309 -13.09 -5.06 0.09
N ALA A 310 -13.80 -6.06 0.58
CA ALA A 310 -13.89 -7.37 -0.08
C ALA A 310 -14.40 -7.28 -1.53
N ALA A 311 -15.36 -6.39 -1.82
CA ALA A 311 -15.90 -6.19 -3.16
C ALA A 311 -14.85 -5.75 -4.18
N VAL A 312 -13.79 -5.04 -3.76
CA VAL A 312 -12.71 -4.60 -4.67
C VAL A 312 -12.01 -5.80 -5.29
N VAL A 313 -11.59 -6.74 -4.45
CA VAL A 313 -10.83 -7.91 -4.90
C VAL A 313 -11.74 -8.88 -5.66
N LEU A 314 -12.96 -9.10 -5.18
CA LEU A 314 -13.92 -10.01 -5.83
C LEU A 314 -14.33 -9.50 -7.22
N ALA A 315 -14.60 -8.20 -7.38
CA ALA A 315 -14.87 -7.59 -8.67
C ALA A 315 -13.65 -7.69 -9.62
N TRP A 316 -12.46 -7.41 -9.11
CA TRP A 316 -11.22 -7.53 -9.87
C TRP A 316 -10.96 -8.97 -10.33
N LEU A 317 -11.17 -9.97 -9.47
CA LEU A 317 -11.07 -11.40 -9.82
C LEU A 317 -12.05 -11.78 -10.93
N THR A 318 -13.30 -11.29 -10.83
CA THR A 318 -14.35 -11.54 -11.85
C THR A 318 -13.94 -10.99 -13.22
N GLU A 319 -13.43 -9.77 -13.27
CA GLU A 319 -13.10 -9.08 -14.53
C GLU A 319 -11.79 -9.54 -15.16
N THR A 320 -10.81 -9.92 -14.34
CA THR A 320 -9.49 -10.33 -14.83
C THR A 320 -9.41 -11.83 -15.11
N GLY A 321 -10.26 -12.64 -14.49
CA GLY A 321 -10.17 -14.10 -14.53
C GLY A 321 -8.94 -14.66 -13.79
N ALA A 322 -8.29 -13.87 -12.94
CA ALA A 322 -7.13 -14.32 -12.18
C ALA A 322 -7.44 -15.52 -11.29
N ASP A 323 -6.50 -16.44 -11.17
CA ASP A 323 -6.59 -17.56 -10.24
C ASP A 323 -6.58 -17.07 -8.79
N PRO A 324 -7.67 -17.23 -8.00
CA PRO A 324 -7.72 -16.80 -6.61
C PRO A 324 -6.65 -17.43 -5.70
N ALA A 325 -6.05 -18.56 -6.13
CA ALA A 325 -4.97 -19.21 -5.38
C ALA A 325 -3.63 -18.43 -5.46
N LYS A 326 -3.47 -17.57 -6.48
CA LYS A 326 -2.30 -16.71 -6.67
C LYS A 326 -2.46 -15.31 -6.08
N VAL A 327 -3.64 -14.94 -5.59
CA VAL A 327 -3.98 -13.58 -5.15
C VAL A 327 -4.00 -13.49 -3.64
N ASN A 328 -3.24 -12.54 -3.07
CA ASN A 328 -3.14 -12.28 -1.63
C ASN A 328 -2.92 -13.58 -0.82
N VAL A 329 -1.92 -14.36 -1.23
CA VAL A 329 -1.69 -15.72 -0.71
C VAL A 329 -1.35 -15.76 0.79
N ASN A 330 -0.91 -14.64 1.35
CA ASN A 330 -0.58 -14.45 2.76
C ASN A 330 -1.62 -13.59 3.51
N GLY A 331 -2.86 -13.52 2.98
CA GLY A 331 -3.87 -12.59 3.45
C GLY A 331 -3.62 -11.15 3.00
N GLY A 332 -4.56 -10.26 3.23
CA GLY A 332 -4.49 -8.86 2.80
C GLY A 332 -4.95 -7.88 3.87
N ALA A 333 -5.29 -6.67 3.48
CA ALA A 333 -5.56 -5.56 4.40
C ALA A 333 -6.76 -5.77 5.34
N ILE A 334 -7.70 -6.63 4.99
CA ILE A 334 -8.81 -7.02 5.88
C ILE A 334 -8.26 -7.74 7.11
N ALA A 335 -7.26 -8.61 6.93
CA ALA A 335 -6.63 -9.34 8.01
C ALA A 335 -5.44 -8.59 8.61
N LEU A 336 -4.49 -8.18 7.77
CA LEU A 336 -3.20 -7.59 8.17
C LEU A 336 -3.31 -6.12 8.58
N GLY A 337 -4.26 -5.39 8.00
CA GLY A 337 -4.41 -3.94 8.21
C GLY A 337 -3.95 -3.09 7.03
N HIS A 338 -4.35 -1.81 7.07
CA HIS A 338 -4.13 -0.83 6.00
C HIS A 338 -3.58 0.48 6.54
N PRO A 339 -2.29 0.54 6.94
CA PRO A 339 -1.64 1.82 7.21
C PRO A 339 -1.45 2.55 5.88
N ILE A 340 -2.42 3.42 5.52
CA ILE A 340 -2.70 3.85 4.15
C ILE A 340 -1.45 4.32 3.40
N GLY A 341 -0.71 5.28 3.94
CA GLY A 341 0.51 5.81 3.31
C GLY A 341 1.62 4.76 3.12
N ALA A 342 1.65 3.73 3.99
CA ALA A 342 2.67 2.67 3.96
C ALA A 342 2.25 1.46 3.12
N THR A 343 0.95 1.26 2.88
CA THR A 343 0.42 -0.01 2.35
C THR A 343 1.04 -0.40 1.01
N GLY A 344 1.23 0.54 0.09
CA GLY A 344 1.82 0.24 -1.21
C GLY A 344 3.25 -0.34 -1.10
N ALA A 345 4.06 0.20 -0.21
CA ALA A 345 5.40 -0.32 0.07
C ALA A 345 5.36 -1.65 0.84
N ARG A 346 4.40 -1.81 1.78
CA ARG A 346 4.19 -3.07 2.50
C ARG A 346 3.81 -4.21 1.56
N LEU A 347 2.87 -3.97 0.63
CA LEU A 347 2.47 -4.96 -0.39
C LEU A 347 3.67 -5.37 -1.25
N MET A 348 4.48 -4.40 -1.71
CA MET A 348 5.67 -4.66 -2.52
C MET A 348 6.70 -5.48 -1.75
N THR A 349 6.91 -5.18 -0.47
CA THR A 349 7.81 -5.94 0.40
C THR A 349 7.34 -7.38 0.51
N SER A 350 6.07 -7.62 0.84
CA SER A 350 5.51 -8.98 0.95
C SER A 350 5.54 -9.72 -0.38
N LEU A 351 5.21 -9.05 -1.49
CA LEU A 351 5.25 -9.64 -2.83
C LEU A 351 6.66 -10.12 -3.21
N LEU A 352 7.68 -9.29 -2.96
CA LEU A 352 9.08 -9.64 -3.22
C LEU A 352 9.50 -10.89 -2.45
N HIS A 353 9.25 -10.90 -1.13
CA HIS A 353 9.64 -12.03 -0.27
C HIS A 353 8.88 -13.31 -0.63
N GLU A 354 7.61 -13.21 -1.01
CA GLU A 354 6.80 -14.36 -1.39
C GLU A 354 7.19 -14.91 -2.77
N LEU A 355 7.57 -14.04 -3.73
CA LEU A 355 8.15 -14.50 -5.01
C LEU A 355 9.45 -15.28 -4.80
N GLU A 356 10.32 -14.82 -3.89
CA GLU A 356 11.54 -15.56 -3.54
C GLU A 356 11.23 -16.90 -2.88
N ARG A 357 10.28 -16.92 -1.94
CA ARG A 357 9.88 -18.12 -1.21
C ARG A 357 9.25 -19.18 -2.13
N SER A 358 8.38 -18.75 -3.05
CA SER A 358 7.66 -19.64 -3.96
C SER A 358 8.43 -20.02 -5.22
N GLY A 359 9.52 -19.28 -5.54
CA GLY A 359 10.26 -19.42 -6.78
C GLY A 359 9.56 -18.80 -7.99
N GLY A 360 8.51 -18.00 -7.79
CA GLY A 360 7.79 -17.27 -8.83
C GLY A 360 8.67 -16.24 -9.53
N ARG A 361 8.33 -15.86 -10.76
CA ARG A 361 9.07 -14.88 -11.55
C ARG A 361 8.38 -13.53 -11.56
N TYR A 362 7.10 -13.47 -11.94
CA TYR A 362 6.35 -12.22 -12.06
C TYR A 362 5.38 -12.05 -10.91
N GLY A 363 5.45 -10.90 -10.26
CA GLY A 363 4.48 -10.46 -9.26
C GLY A 363 3.82 -9.16 -9.65
N LEU A 364 2.49 -9.11 -9.61
CA LEU A 364 1.70 -7.92 -9.88
C LEU A 364 1.18 -7.33 -8.57
N GLN A 365 1.34 -6.03 -8.41
CA GLN A 365 0.73 -5.26 -7.32
C GLN A 365 -0.21 -4.21 -7.86
N THR A 366 -1.41 -4.11 -7.29
CA THR A 366 -2.36 -3.03 -7.59
C THR A 366 -3.19 -2.65 -6.37
N MET A 367 -3.78 -1.46 -6.42
CA MET A 367 -4.67 -0.98 -5.36
C MET A 367 -5.62 0.09 -5.88
N CYS A 368 -6.83 0.13 -5.30
CA CYS A 368 -7.76 1.23 -5.50
C CYS A 368 -7.37 2.43 -4.64
N GLU A 369 -7.57 3.62 -5.16
CA GLU A 369 -7.15 4.87 -4.54
C GLU A 369 -8.30 5.88 -4.54
N GLY A 370 -8.35 6.71 -3.52
CA GLY A 370 -9.31 7.81 -3.45
C GLY A 370 -9.28 8.66 -4.72
N GLY A 371 -10.44 9.14 -5.15
CA GLY A 371 -10.59 9.90 -6.38
C GLY A 371 -10.68 9.04 -7.66
N GLY A 372 -10.85 7.73 -7.54
CA GLY A 372 -11.02 6.83 -8.70
C GLY A 372 -9.72 6.62 -9.45
N GLN A 373 -8.67 6.21 -8.76
CA GLN A 373 -7.35 5.95 -9.34
C GLN A 373 -6.86 4.56 -8.96
N ALA A 374 -5.83 4.07 -9.65
CA ALA A 374 -5.09 2.87 -9.31
C ALA A 374 -3.66 2.91 -9.83
N ASN A 375 -2.73 2.44 -9.00
CA ASN A 375 -1.38 2.08 -9.40
C ASN A 375 -1.31 0.60 -9.77
N VAL A 376 -0.49 0.28 -10.76
CA VAL A 376 -0.08 -1.10 -11.07
C VAL A 376 1.44 -1.15 -11.18
N THR A 377 2.04 -2.11 -10.48
CA THR A 377 3.46 -2.44 -10.60
C THR A 377 3.60 -3.92 -10.91
N VAL A 378 4.45 -4.28 -11.86
CA VAL A 378 4.89 -5.65 -12.02
C VAL A 378 6.39 -5.71 -11.74
N ILE A 379 6.76 -6.57 -10.81
CA ILE A 379 8.16 -6.88 -10.51
C ILE A 379 8.53 -8.24 -11.09
N GLU A 380 9.77 -8.36 -11.55
CA GLU A 380 10.35 -9.62 -12.01
C GLU A 380 11.46 -10.01 -11.06
N ARG A 381 11.31 -11.15 -10.38
CA ARG A 381 12.37 -11.72 -9.52
C ARG A 381 13.56 -12.16 -10.38
N LEU A 382 14.76 -11.89 -9.90
CA LEU A 382 16.04 -12.23 -10.55
C LEU A 382 16.68 -13.48 -9.95
#